data_a04d42bf185f6e3a291cfcebf61de27b
#
_entry.id   a04d42bf185f6e3a291cfcebf61de27b
#
_cell.length_a   1.000
_cell.length_b   1.000
_cell.length_c   1.000
_cell.angle_alpha   90.00
_cell.angle_beta   90.00
_cell.angle_gamma   90.00
#
_symmetry.space_group_name_H-M   'P 1'
#
loop_
_entity.id
_entity.type
_entity.pdbx_description
1 polymer ?
#
loop_
_entity_poly.entity_id
_entity_poly.type
_entity_poly.pdbx_seq_one_letter_code
_entity_poly.pdbx_strand_id
1 'polypeptide(L)'
;MTGSGGAVIRPASPDDHDAIWQILRPVYRAGKTYCIPRDITRDDALADWFAQPFTAFVAEVDGRILGTSHVGANRPGGGAHVANASFATHPEARGRGLARALAQHALSWARAQGYRAMQFNFVVSTNLDAVHLWQTVGFGVVGRLPGAFLHPRHGPVDALVMFQTLKGDSDEP
;
A
#
# COMPACT_ATOMS: atom_id res chain seq x y z
N MET A 1 7.16 3.22 32.59
CA MET A 1 7.18 4.25 31.52
C MET A 1 7.53 3.54 30.21
N THR A 2 6.54 3.05 29.49
CA THR A 2 6.71 2.45 28.17
C THR A 2 6.71 3.57 27.14
N GLY A 3 7.90 3.97 26.71
CA GLY A 3 8.04 4.87 25.57
C GLY A 3 7.39 4.23 24.34
N SER A 4 6.42 4.91 23.72
CA SER A 4 5.90 4.52 22.42
C SER A 4 7.02 4.75 21.41
N GLY A 5 7.80 3.73 21.14
CA GLY A 5 8.78 3.74 20.06
C GLY A 5 8.04 3.97 18.75
N GLY A 6 8.27 5.13 18.12
CA GLY A 6 7.73 5.42 16.79
C GLY A 6 8.20 4.35 15.80
N ALA A 7 7.36 4.01 14.81
CA ALA A 7 7.76 3.09 13.77
C ALA A 7 8.94 3.67 12.97
N VAL A 8 9.97 2.86 12.74
CA VAL A 8 11.07 3.18 11.83
C VAL A 8 10.76 2.59 10.47
N ILE A 9 10.67 3.43 9.45
CA ILE A 9 10.40 2.99 8.07
C ILE A 9 11.71 3.14 7.28
N ARG A 10 12.14 2.05 6.64
CA ARG A 10 13.37 1.98 5.85
C ARG A 10 13.17 1.16 4.58
N PRO A 11 14.02 1.32 3.56
CA PRO A 11 14.03 0.40 2.41
C PRO A 11 14.18 -1.04 2.87
N ALA A 12 13.44 -1.94 2.19
CA ALA A 12 13.53 -3.36 2.43
C ALA A 12 14.83 -3.95 1.84
N SER A 13 15.36 -4.96 2.50
CA SER A 13 16.52 -5.73 2.06
C SER A 13 16.14 -7.21 1.86
N PRO A 14 16.99 -8.04 1.24
CA PRO A 14 16.74 -9.48 1.14
C PRO A 14 16.53 -10.17 2.48
N ASP A 15 17.15 -9.67 3.56
CA ASP A 15 16.99 -10.21 4.90
C ASP A 15 15.58 -10.03 5.47
N ASP A 16 14.81 -9.11 4.90
CA ASP A 16 13.43 -8.82 5.31
C ASP A 16 12.38 -9.72 4.62
N HIS A 17 12.77 -10.53 3.64
CA HIS A 17 11.86 -11.31 2.81
C HIS A 17 10.92 -12.21 3.63
N ASP A 18 11.44 -12.90 4.65
CA ASP A 18 10.62 -13.78 5.48
C ASP A 18 9.60 -12.99 6.31
N ALA A 19 10.00 -11.86 6.87
CA ALA A 19 9.10 -10.99 7.63
C ALA A 19 8.00 -10.40 6.71
N ILE A 20 8.37 -9.95 5.52
CA ILE A 20 7.42 -9.45 4.51
C ILE A 20 6.43 -10.56 4.14
N TRP A 21 6.91 -11.77 3.87
CA TRP A 21 6.02 -12.89 3.56
C TRP A 21 5.05 -13.22 4.69
N GLN A 22 5.50 -13.18 5.95
CA GLN A 22 4.63 -13.38 7.10
C GLN A 22 3.51 -12.34 7.20
N ILE A 23 3.76 -11.11 6.70
CA ILE A 23 2.74 -10.05 6.61
C ILE A 23 1.80 -10.28 5.42
N LEU A 24 2.34 -10.55 4.22
CA LEU A 24 1.56 -10.67 2.98
C LEU A 24 0.70 -11.93 2.96
N ARG A 25 1.23 -13.06 3.44
CA ARG A 25 0.57 -14.37 3.39
C ARG A 25 -0.85 -14.34 3.95
N PRO A 26 -1.11 -13.91 5.18
CA PRO A 26 -2.47 -13.89 5.73
C PRO A 26 -3.41 -12.95 4.95
N VAL A 27 -2.89 -11.83 4.42
CA VAL A 27 -3.66 -10.88 3.60
C VAL A 27 -4.11 -11.54 2.30
N TYR A 28 -3.20 -12.21 1.59
CA TYR A 28 -3.50 -12.90 0.33
C TYR A 28 -4.40 -14.10 0.54
N ARG A 29 -4.15 -14.93 1.57
CA ARG A 29 -4.99 -16.09 1.92
C ARG A 29 -6.42 -15.68 2.28
N ALA A 30 -6.63 -14.52 2.88
CA ALA A 30 -7.96 -14.00 3.18
C ALA A 30 -8.76 -13.67 1.90
N GLY A 31 -8.10 -13.24 0.81
CA GLY A 31 -8.73 -12.95 -0.49
C GLY A 31 -9.75 -11.81 -0.44
N LYS A 32 -9.55 -10.79 0.39
CA LYS A 32 -10.54 -9.73 0.65
C LYS A 32 -10.13 -8.36 0.10
N THR A 33 -8.86 -8.16 -0.22
CA THR A 33 -8.32 -6.82 -0.46
C THR A 33 -7.43 -6.70 -1.69
N TYR A 34 -6.80 -7.79 -2.15
CA TYR A 34 -5.89 -7.78 -3.29
C TYR A 34 -6.33 -8.75 -4.39
N CYS A 35 -6.14 -8.35 -5.64
CA CYS A 35 -6.34 -9.20 -6.83
C CYS A 35 -5.15 -10.16 -7.02
N ILE A 36 -4.78 -10.87 -5.98
CA ILE A 36 -3.68 -11.83 -5.95
C ILE A 36 -4.27 -13.22 -5.70
N PRO A 37 -3.80 -14.27 -6.39
CA PRO A 37 -4.24 -15.64 -6.12
C PRO A 37 -4.05 -16.01 -4.64
N ARG A 38 -5.08 -16.58 -4.03
CA ARG A 38 -5.05 -16.90 -2.59
C ARG A 38 -4.01 -17.96 -2.25
N ASP A 39 -3.64 -18.80 -3.20
CA ASP A 39 -2.66 -19.87 -3.10
C ASP A 39 -1.26 -19.48 -3.62
N ILE A 40 -1.04 -18.21 -3.93
CA ILE A 40 0.26 -17.70 -4.39
C ILE A 40 1.40 -18.23 -3.51
N THR A 41 2.50 -18.64 -4.14
CA THR A 41 3.69 -19.12 -3.42
C THR A 41 4.44 -17.95 -2.77
N ARG A 42 5.32 -18.24 -1.81
CA ARG A 42 6.19 -17.24 -1.20
C ARG A 42 7.05 -16.54 -2.24
N ASP A 43 7.66 -17.32 -3.12
CA ASP A 43 8.62 -16.79 -4.10
C ASP A 43 7.94 -15.92 -5.14
N ASP A 44 6.76 -16.32 -5.62
CA ASP A 44 5.97 -15.51 -6.55
C ASP A 44 5.46 -14.22 -5.90
N ALA A 45 5.03 -14.30 -4.64
CA ALA A 45 4.58 -13.13 -3.89
C ALA A 45 5.69 -12.11 -3.65
N LEU A 46 6.90 -12.59 -3.31
CA LEU A 46 8.07 -11.71 -3.16
C LEU A 46 8.55 -11.16 -4.51
N ALA A 47 8.54 -11.97 -5.56
CA ALA A 47 8.88 -11.51 -6.91
C ALA A 47 7.94 -10.39 -7.37
N ASP A 48 6.63 -10.50 -7.10
CA ASP A 48 5.65 -9.46 -7.40
C ASP A 48 5.86 -8.22 -6.52
N TRP A 49 6.08 -8.40 -5.20
CA TRP A 49 6.24 -7.29 -4.27
C TRP A 49 7.48 -6.44 -4.55
N PHE A 50 8.56 -7.05 -5.03
CA PHE A 50 9.82 -6.38 -5.38
C PHE A 50 9.97 -6.09 -6.89
N ALA A 51 8.91 -6.32 -7.69
CA ALA A 51 8.98 -6.08 -9.13
C ALA A 51 9.21 -4.61 -9.46
N GLN A 52 10.05 -4.36 -10.48
CA GLN A 52 10.21 -3.00 -11.01
C GLN A 52 8.88 -2.48 -11.60
N PRO A 53 8.55 -1.21 -11.46
CA PRO A 53 9.39 -0.08 -10.98
C PRO A 53 9.23 0.22 -9.47
N PHE A 54 8.75 -0.72 -8.67
CA PHE A 54 8.46 -0.47 -7.24
C PHE A 54 9.70 -0.57 -6.37
N THR A 55 9.77 0.32 -5.38
CA THR A 55 10.71 0.26 -4.26
C THR A 55 9.94 -0.18 -3.03
N ALA A 56 10.39 -1.27 -2.40
CA ALA A 56 9.77 -1.83 -1.21
C ALA A 56 10.38 -1.24 0.08
N PHE A 57 9.53 -1.07 1.09
CA PHE A 57 9.86 -0.56 2.41
C PHE A 57 9.31 -1.49 3.49
N VAL A 58 9.95 -1.47 4.64
CA VAL A 58 9.47 -2.14 5.86
C VAL A 58 9.29 -1.12 6.98
N ALA A 59 8.31 -1.37 7.84
CA ALA A 59 8.08 -0.62 9.06
C ALA A 59 8.40 -1.50 10.26
N GLU A 60 9.38 -1.07 11.03
CA GLU A 60 9.89 -1.74 12.21
C GLU A 60 9.36 -1.06 13.48
N VAL A 61 8.85 -1.84 14.40
CA VAL A 61 8.37 -1.41 15.72
C VAL A 61 8.98 -2.35 16.75
N ASP A 62 9.70 -1.79 17.71
CA ASP A 62 10.38 -2.54 18.78
C ASP A 62 11.26 -3.70 18.26
N GLY A 63 12.02 -3.45 17.19
CA GLY A 63 12.91 -4.42 16.56
C GLY A 63 12.20 -5.51 15.73
N ARG A 64 10.91 -5.37 15.47
CA ARG A 64 10.12 -6.32 14.67
C ARG A 64 9.50 -5.63 13.45
N ILE A 65 9.60 -6.26 12.29
CA ILE A 65 8.93 -5.79 11.08
C ILE A 65 7.45 -6.15 11.16
N LEU A 66 6.60 -5.14 11.26
CA LEU A 66 5.14 -5.27 11.40
C LEU A 66 4.36 -4.62 10.25
N GLY A 67 5.04 -4.03 9.28
CA GLY A 67 4.39 -3.46 8.11
C GLY A 67 5.33 -3.43 6.91
N THR A 68 4.74 -3.39 5.73
CA THR A 68 5.46 -3.25 4.47
C THR A 68 4.65 -2.44 3.48
N SER A 69 5.34 -1.74 2.59
CA SER A 69 4.77 -1.05 1.45
C SER A 69 5.69 -1.16 0.25
N HIS A 70 5.15 -0.97 -0.94
CA HIS A 70 5.95 -0.66 -2.10
C HIS A 70 5.36 0.53 -2.86
N VAL A 71 6.23 1.32 -3.47
CA VAL A 71 5.86 2.57 -4.16
C VAL A 71 6.65 2.66 -5.47
N GLY A 72 5.99 3.03 -6.54
CA GLY A 72 6.63 3.19 -7.85
C GLY A 72 5.70 3.80 -8.88
N ALA A 73 6.17 3.97 -10.11
CA ALA A 73 5.35 4.49 -11.20
C ALA A 73 4.15 3.58 -11.49
N ASN A 74 2.95 4.18 -11.56
CA ASN A 74 1.73 3.43 -11.86
C ASN A 74 1.70 2.92 -13.31
N ARG A 75 2.20 3.74 -14.25
CA ARG A 75 2.25 3.42 -15.68
C ARG A 75 3.57 3.92 -16.28
N PRO A 76 4.08 3.29 -17.32
CA PRO A 76 5.26 3.80 -18.03
C PRO A 76 4.94 4.99 -18.94
N GLY A 77 5.96 5.56 -19.56
CA GLY A 77 5.84 6.60 -20.57
C GLY A 77 5.13 7.85 -20.05
N GLY A 78 4.12 8.30 -20.75
CA GLY A 78 3.34 9.50 -20.39
C GLY A 78 2.62 9.43 -19.05
N GLY A 79 2.49 8.26 -18.44
CA GLY A 79 1.90 8.05 -17.12
C GLY A 79 2.92 7.94 -15.98
N ALA A 80 4.22 8.01 -16.27
CA ALA A 80 5.28 7.70 -15.31
C ALA A 80 5.41 8.72 -14.15
N HIS A 81 4.78 9.88 -14.28
CA HIS A 81 4.73 10.92 -13.25
C HIS A 81 3.68 10.66 -12.15
N VAL A 82 2.85 9.63 -12.30
CA VAL A 82 1.86 9.21 -11.30
C VAL A 82 2.38 7.96 -10.60
N ALA A 83 2.50 8.02 -9.28
CA ALA A 83 2.87 6.87 -8.46
C ALA A 83 1.66 5.97 -8.17
N ASN A 84 1.94 4.72 -7.86
CA ASN A 84 1.04 3.80 -7.17
C ASN A 84 1.76 3.22 -5.96
N ALA A 85 1.02 2.76 -4.96
CA ALA A 85 1.57 2.10 -3.79
C ALA A 85 0.64 1.00 -3.29
N SER A 86 1.23 0.00 -2.65
CA SER A 86 0.51 -1.03 -1.90
C SER A 86 1.04 -1.13 -0.47
N PHE A 87 0.19 -1.56 0.43
CA PHE A 87 0.48 -1.59 1.87
C PHE A 87 -0.06 -2.87 2.49
N ALA A 88 0.67 -3.41 3.44
CA ALA A 88 0.21 -4.49 4.30
C ALA A 88 0.77 -4.34 5.70
N THR A 89 -0.02 -4.70 6.71
CA THR A 89 0.40 -4.67 8.11
C THR A 89 0.12 -6.01 8.77
N HIS A 90 1.01 -6.40 9.70
CA HIS A 90 0.81 -7.58 10.52
C HIS A 90 -0.42 -7.39 11.44
N PRO A 91 -1.21 -8.42 11.73
CA PRO A 91 -2.36 -8.31 12.64
C PRO A 91 -2.03 -7.70 14.01
N GLU A 92 -0.85 -7.96 14.55
CA GLU A 92 -0.37 -7.39 15.82
C GLU A 92 -0.13 -5.87 15.77
N ALA A 93 -0.03 -5.29 14.58
CA ALA A 93 0.10 -3.83 14.39
C ALA A 93 -1.24 -3.10 14.41
N ARG A 94 -2.35 -3.83 14.52
CA ARG A 94 -3.69 -3.23 14.49
C ARG A 94 -3.87 -2.20 15.62
N GLY A 95 -4.40 -1.03 15.26
CA GLY A 95 -4.61 0.07 16.21
C GLY A 95 -3.37 0.87 16.60
N ARG A 96 -2.19 0.52 16.07
CA ARG A 96 -0.93 1.24 16.33
C ARG A 96 -0.62 2.38 15.34
N GLY A 97 -1.53 2.68 14.43
CA GLY A 97 -1.33 3.75 13.42
C GLY A 97 -0.30 3.42 12.33
N LEU A 98 0.15 2.17 12.22
CA LEU A 98 1.23 1.77 11.32
C LEU A 98 0.85 1.93 9.84
N ALA A 99 -0.40 1.61 9.48
CA ALA A 99 -0.88 1.80 8.11
C ALA A 99 -0.86 3.29 7.71
N ARG A 100 -1.22 4.19 8.62
CA ARG A 100 -1.13 5.64 8.40
C ARG A 100 0.32 6.10 8.25
N ALA A 101 1.23 5.60 9.09
CA ALA A 101 2.64 5.93 9.01
C ALA A 101 3.25 5.50 7.66
N LEU A 102 2.95 4.28 7.20
CA LEU A 102 3.36 3.79 5.88
C LEU A 102 2.79 4.64 4.74
N ALA A 103 1.50 5.03 4.82
CA ALA A 103 0.89 5.88 3.81
C ALA A 103 1.55 7.26 3.75
N GLN A 104 1.78 7.90 4.88
CA GLN A 104 2.46 9.19 4.96
C GLN A 104 3.90 9.11 4.44
N HIS A 105 4.62 8.04 4.78
CA HIS A 105 5.96 7.77 4.23
C HIS A 105 5.92 7.64 2.71
N ALA A 106 5.00 6.84 2.17
CA ALA A 106 4.86 6.65 0.72
C ALA A 106 4.59 7.97 -0.02
N LEU A 107 3.71 8.81 0.53
CA LEU A 107 3.41 10.14 -0.04
C LEU A 107 4.63 11.06 -0.01
N SER A 108 5.35 11.10 1.11
CA SER A 108 6.57 11.91 1.26
C SER A 108 7.67 11.43 0.33
N TRP A 109 7.89 10.12 0.26
CA TRP A 109 8.86 9.52 -0.64
C TRP A 109 8.52 9.79 -2.10
N ALA A 110 7.26 9.62 -2.50
CA ALA A 110 6.82 9.88 -3.87
C ALA A 110 7.05 11.36 -4.27
N ARG A 111 6.76 12.31 -3.38
CA ARG A 111 7.08 13.73 -3.62
C ARG A 111 8.58 13.95 -3.80
N ALA A 112 9.39 13.35 -2.93
CA ALA A 112 10.85 13.47 -3.00
C ALA A 112 11.44 12.87 -4.29
N GLN A 113 10.77 11.84 -4.86
CA GLN A 113 11.14 11.25 -6.16
C GLN A 113 10.59 12.04 -7.37
N GLY A 114 9.86 13.13 -7.15
CA GLY A 114 9.32 13.96 -8.22
C GLY A 114 8.00 13.50 -8.81
N TYR A 115 7.31 12.55 -8.19
CA TYR A 115 5.96 12.16 -8.62
C TYR A 115 4.98 13.32 -8.38
N ARG A 116 4.11 13.56 -9.35
CA ARG A 116 3.13 14.66 -9.33
C ARG A 116 1.77 14.27 -8.77
N ALA A 117 1.50 12.98 -8.69
CA ALA A 117 0.26 12.41 -8.15
C ALA A 117 0.50 10.98 -7.67
N MET A 118 -0.45 10.46 -6.89
CA MET A 118 -0.53 9.05 -6.54
C MET A 118 -1.93 8.52 -6.81
N GLN A 119 -2.01 7.34 -7.42
CA GLN A 119 -3.27 6.68 -7.77
C GLN A 119 -3.29 5.27 -7.21
N PHE A 120 -4.37 4.92 -6.53
CA PHE A 120 -4.70 3.52 -6.22
C PHE A 120 -5.68 3.01 -7.26
N ASN A 121 -5.28 1.97 -7.99
CA ASN A 121 -6.05 1.46 -9.12
C ASN A 121 -7.27 0.65 -8.70
N PHE A 122 -7.22 0.06 -7.50
CA PHE A 122 -8.17 -0.96 -7.11
C PHE A 122 -8.27 -1.05 -5.58
N VAL A 123 -9.16 -0.27 -4.99
CA VAL A 123 -9.47 -0.32 -3.56
C VAL A 123 -10.81 -1.02 -3.39
N VAL A 124 -10.81 -2.21 -2.81
CA VAL A 124 -12.05 -2.98 -2.62
C VAL A 124 -13.01 -2.21 -1.72
N SER A 125 -14.21 -1.93 -2.18
CA SER A 125 -15.17 -1.01 -1.52
C SER A 125 -15.61 -1.49 -0.14
N THR A 126 -15.55 -2.79 0.14
CA THR A 126 -15.88 -3.37 1.45
C THR A 126 -14.75 -3.24 2.47
N ASN A 127 -13.55 -2.84 2.05
CA ASN A 127 -12.43 -2.54 2.94
C ASN A 127 -12.56 -1.11 3.49
N LEU A 128 -13.56 -0.90 4.34
CA LEU A 128 -13.94 0.42 4.85
C LEU A 128 -12.82 1.11 5.63
N ASP A 129 -12.03 0.35 6.39
CA ASP A 129 -10.89 0.89 7.14
C ASP A 129 -9.84 1.49 6.20
N ALA A 130 -9.55 0.82 5.09
CA ALA A 130 -8.62 1.33 4.08
C ALA A 130 -9.20 2.56 3.36
N VAL A 131 -10.46 2.49 2.89
CA VAL A 131 -11.10 3.63 2.22
C VAL A 131 -11.09 4.87 3.11
N HIS A 132 -11.46 4.71 4.39
CA HIS A 132 -11.43 5.80 5.37
C HIS A 132 -10.00 6.34 5.56
N LEU A 133 -9.02 5.44 5.73
CA LEU A 133 -7.61 5.85 5.88
C LEU A 133 -7.14 6.67 4.67
N TRP A 134 -7.40 6.19 3.45
CA TRP A 134 -6.98 6.89 2.23
C TRP A 134 -7.61 8.27 2.12
N GLN A 135 -8.89 8.39 2.45
CA GLN A 135 -9.58 9.69 2.47
C GLN A 135 -8.95 10.64 3.51
N THR A 136 -8.62 10.14 4.71
CA THR A 136 -8.00 10.98 5.76
C THR A 136 -6.59 11.45 5.43
N VAL A 137 -5.87 10.76 4.55
CA VAL A 137 -4.54 11.18 4.07
C VAL A 137 -4.59 11.92 2.73
N GLY A 138 -5.81 12.26 2.25
CA GLY A 138 -6.02 13.20 1.16
C GLY A 138 -6.44 12.61 -0.19
N PHE A 139 -6.70 11.29 -0.29
CA PHE A 139 -7.19 10.68 -1.52
C PHE A 139 -8.69 10.92 -1.73
N GLY A 140 -9.07 11.29 -2.95
CA GLY A 140 -10.45 11.31 -3.40
C GLY A 140 -10.79 10.08 -4.23
N VAL A 141 -12.05 9.65 -4.21
CA VAL A 141 -12.58 8.64 -5.14
C VAL A 141 -12.85 9.30 -6.48
N VAL A 142 -12.16 8.86 -7.52
CA VAL A 142 -12.28 9.41 -8.89
C VAL A 142 -12.99 8.45 -9.85
N GLY A 143 -13.19 7.20 -9.44
CA GLY A 143 -13.89 6.21 -10.23
C GLY A 143 -14.36 5.04 -9.39
N ARG A 144 -15.37 4.34 -9.91
CA ARG A 144 -15.93 3.11 -9.34
C ARG A 144 -16.03 2.07 -10.42
N LEU A 145 -15.56 0.86 -10.13
CA LEU A 145 -15.61 -0.30 -11.00
C LEU A 145 -16.70 -1.26 -10.44
N PRO A 146 -17.90 -1.29 -11.04
CA PRO A 146 -19.02 -2.06 -10.50
C PRO A 146 -18.73 -3.55 -10.52
N GLY A 147 -18.90 -4.22 -9.37
CA GLY A 147 -18.76 -5.68 -9.24
C GLY A 147 -17.39 -6.24 -9.61
N ALA A 148 -16.34 -5.41 -9.65
CA ALA A 148 -15.03 -5.77 -10.20
C ALA A 148 -14.22 -6.73 -9.31
N PHE A 149 -14.61 -6.93 -8.06
CA PHE A 149 -13.91 -7.82 -7.13
C PHE A 149 -14.85 -8.91 -6.59
N LEU A 150 -14.44 -10.16 -6.71
CA LEU A 150 -15.21 -11.28 -6.16
C LEU A 150 -14.80 -11.53 -4.71
N HIS A 151 -15.56 -10.91 -3.79
CA HIS A 151 -15.30 -11.05 -2.36
C HIS A 151 -15.76 -12.42 -1.85
N PRO A 152 -14.96 -13.13 -1.01
CA PRO A 152 -15.25 -14.51 -0.60
C PRO A 152 -16.56 -14.68 0.19
N ARG A 153 -17.09 -13.60 0.81
CA ARG A 153 -18.36 -13.65 1.57
C ARG A 153 -19.51 -12.89 0.92
N HIS A 154 -19.20 -11.86 0.12
CA HIS A 154 -20.22 -10.93 -0.40
C HIS A 154 -20.47 -11.09 -1.90
N GLY A 155 -19.74 -11.99 -2.57
CA GLY A 155 -19.82 -12.09 -4.03
C GLY A 155 -19.21 -10.86 -4.72
N PRO A 156 -19.69 -10.48 -5.92
CA PRO A 156 -19.20 -9.32 -6.62
C PRO A 156 -19.42 -8.03 -5.82
N VAL A 157 -18.35 -7.31 -5.55
CA VAL A 157 -18.35 -5.99 -4.90
C VAL A 157 -17.59 -5.00 -5.75
N ASP A 158 -17.84 -3.72 -5.54
CA ASP A 158 -17.17 -2.68 -6.31
C ASP A 158 -15.72 -2.49 -5.89
N ALA A 159 -14.90 -2.01 -6.81
CA ALA A 159 -13.58 -1.46 -6.52
C ALA A 159 -13.57 0.03 -6.80
N LEU A 160 -12.82 0.78 -6.01
CA LEU A 160 -12.67 2.22 -6.13
C LEU A 160 -11.32 2.55 -6.74
N VAL A 161 -11.28 3.53 -7.64
CA VAL A 161 -10.07 4.20 -8.08
C VAL A 161 -9.94 5.48 -7.25
N MET A 162 -8.82 5.61 -6.54
CA MET A 162 -8.57 6.75 -5.67
C MET A 162 -7.32 7.51 -6.13
N PHE A 163 -7.35 8.85 -6.00
CA PHE A 163 -6.32 9.70 -6.56
C PHE A 163 -6.01 10.87 -5.64
N GLN A 164 -4.73 11.27 -5.61
CA GLN A 164 -4.27 12.47 -4.90
C GLN A 164 -3.20 13.17 -5.72
N THR A 165 -3.34 14.50 -5.91
CA THR A 165 -2.28 15.35 -6.45
C THR A 165 -1.20 15.56 -5.38
N LEU A 166 0.07 15.43 -5.78
CA LEU A 166 1.23 15.56 -4.89
C LEU A 166 2.03 16.86 -5.14
N LYS A 167 1.50 17.80 -5.91
CA LYS A 167 2.19 19.06 -6.21
C LYS A 167 2.64 19.74 -4.92
N GLY A 168 3.90 20.23 -4.91
CA GLY A 168 4.35 21.20 -3.95
C GLY A 168 3.79 22.58 -4.30
N ASP A 169 3.73 23.49 -3.33
CA ASP A 169 3.24 24.89 -3.49
C ASP A 169 4.07 25.75 -4.46
N SER A 170 4.99 25.17 -5.23
CA SER A 170 5.93 25.87 -6.12
C SER A 170 5.69 25.64 -7.63
N ASP A 171 4.65 24.93 -8.03
CA ASP A 171 4.28 24.72 -9.45
C ASP A 171 3.03 25.53 -9.84
N GLU A 172 3.03 26.82 -9.62
CA GLU A 172 2.21 27.74 -10.43
C GLU A 172 2.94 28.07 -11.74
N PRO A 173 2.22 28.14 -12.88
CA PRO A 173 2.81 28.39 -14.20
C PRO A 173 3.44 29.77 -14.33
#